data_1912afe1faff7a453cf209e34f9a67a1
#
_entry.id   1912afe1faff7a453cf209e34f9a67a1
#
_cell.length_a   1.000
_cell.length_b   1.000
_cell.length_c   1.000
_cell.angle_alpha   90.00
_cell.angle_beta   90.00
_cell.angle_gamma   90.00
#
_symmetry.space_group_name_H-M   'P 1'
#
loop_
_entity.id
_entity.type
_entity.pdbx_description
1 polymer ?
#
loop_
_entity_poly.entity_id
_entity_poly.type
_entity_poly.pdbx_seq_one_letter_code
_entity_poly.pdbx_strand_id
1 'polypeptide(L)'
;MIARIWRGAVRADDAAAYARYIQETGIEGYKNTPGNRGAWALWRADGDRAEFVTVSFWDSRESIEAFAGQDIEKAVFYPEDDRFLVERDLTVRHYEVTGTDWAAGVAP
;
A
#
# COMPACT_ATOMS: atom_id res chain seq x y z
N MET A 1 -6.42 11.20 -11.31
CA MET A 1 -5.49 10.40 -10.48
C MET A 1 -6.25 9.74 -9.36
N ILE A 2 -5.96 8.49 -9.08
CA ILE A 2 -6.67 7.68 -8.10
C ILE A 2 -5.71 7.30 -6.97
N ALA A 3 -6.15 7.45 -5.72
CA ALA A 3 -5.43 6.97 -4.55
C ALA A 3 -6.01 5.60 -4.15
N ARG A 4 -5.11 4.65 -3.89
CA ARG A 4 -5.44 3.29 -3.43
C ARG A 4 -4.90 3.12 -2.03
N ILE A 5 -5.76 2.70 -1.08
CA ILE A 5 -5.41 2.62 0.33
C ILE A 5 -5.71 1.22 0.87
N TRP A 6 -4.71 0.63 1.51
CA TRP A 6 -4.82 -0.66 2.21
C TRP A 6 -4.37 -0.52 3.65
N ARG A 7 -4.93 -1.33 4.53
CA ARG A 7 -4.58 -1.35 5.95
C ARG A 7 -4.41 -2.78 6.46
N GLY A 8 -3.41 -2.98 7.32
CA GLY A 8 -3.21 -4.23 8.05
C GLY A 8 -2.49 -3.97 9.36
N ALA A 9 -2.33 -5.00 10.16
CA ALA A 9 -1.61 -4.90 11.43
C ALA A 9 -0.73 -6.12 11.65
N VAL A 10 0.42 -5.89 12.27
CA VAL A 10 1.35 -6.93 12.70
C VAL A 10 1.56 -6.81 14.21
N ARG A 11 2.20 -7.82 14.82
CA ARG A 11 2.64 -7.70 16.20
C ARG A 11 3.69 -6.59 16.32
N ALA A 12 3.69 -5.88 17.43
CA ALA A 12 4.62 -4.77 17.63
C ALA A 12 6.09 -5.20 17.42
N ASP A 13 6.45 -6.41 17.86
CA ASP A 13 7.81 -6.94 17.71
C ASP A 13 8.20 -7.18 16.26
N ASP A 14 7.23 -7.32 15.36
CA ASP A 14 7.46 -7.58 13.95
C ASP A 14 7.47 -6.30 13.10
N ALA A 15 7.25 -5.14 13.70
CA ALA A 15 7.10 -3.88 12.94
C ALA A 15 8.29 -3.58 12.04
N ALA A 16 9.51 -3.68 12.55
CA ALA A 16 10.71 -3.39 11.75
C ALA A 16 10.91 -4.39 10.61
N ALA A 17 10.67 -5.68 10.89
CA ALA A 17 10.80 -6.73 9.88
C ALA A 17 9.73 -6.57 8.79
N TYR A 18 8.50 -6.27 9.18
CA TYR A 18 7.43 -6.08 8.20
C TYR A 18 7.61 -4.80 7.37
N ALA A 19 8.11 -3.73 8.00
CA ALA A 19 8.42 -2.51 7.26
C ALA A 19 9.43 -2.78 6.13
N ARG A 20 10.43 -3.62 6.39
CA ARG A 20 11.39 -4.03 5.37
C ARG A 20 10.74 -4.91 4.31
N TYR A 21 9.92 -5.86 4.74
CA TYR A 21 9.25 -6.78 3.83
C TYR A 21 8.29 -6.04 2.88
N ILE A 22 7.49 -5.10 3.39
CA ILE A 22 6.54 -4.36 2.58
C ILE A 22 7.26 -3.44 1.58
N GLN A 23 8.42 -2.91 1.92
CA GLN A 23 9.24 -2.13 1.00
C GLN A 23 9.74 -3.00 -0.16
N GLU A 24 10.19 -4.21 0.13
CA GLU A 24 10.76 -5.13 -0.85
C GLU A 24 9.71 -5.81 -1.73
N THR A 25 8.46 -5.85 -1.31
CA THR A 25 7.37 -6.54 -2.03
C THR A 25 6.33 -5.56 -2.55
N GLY A 26 5.44 -5.07 -1.70
CA GLY A 26 4.34 -4.20 -2.10
C GLY A 26 4.80 -2.91 -2.77
N ILE A 27 5.70 -2.19 -2.13
CA ILE A 27 6.18 -0.90 -2.64
C ILE A 27 6.92 -1.09 -3.97
N GLU A 28 7.79 -2.10 -4.08
CA GLU A 28 8.46 -2.40 -5.35
C GLU A 28 7.47 -2.84 -6.42
N GLY A 29 6.44 -3.60 -6.06
CA GLY A 29 5.38 -3.98 -6.99
C GLY A 29 4.65 -2.77 -7.54
N TYR A 30 4.28 -1.83 -6.69
CA TYR A 30 3.67 -0.57 -7.13
C TYR A 30 4.59 0.20 -8.07
N LYS A 31 5.82 0.41 -7.64
CA LYS A 31 6.82 1.19 -8.39
C LYS A 31 7.05 0.65 -9.79
N ASN A 32 7.03 -0.67 -9.95
CA ASN A 32 7.33 -1.32 -11.22
C ASN A 32 6.12 -1.44 -12.15
N THR A 33 4.94 -0.96 -11.74
CA THR A 33 3.74 -1.00 -12.57
C THR A 33 3.58 0.33 -13.31
N PRO A 34 3.53 0.32 -14.66
CA PRO A 34 3.27 1.54 -15.43
C PRO A 34 1.97 2.21 -14.98
N GLY A 35 2.01 3.53 -14.84
CA GLY A 35 0.86 4.32 -14.38
C GLY A 35 0.83 4.54 -12.87
N ASN A 36 1.71 3.88 -12.11
CA ASN A 36 1.89 4.21 -10.71
C ASN A 36 2.65 5.54 -10.58
N ARG A 37 2.13 6.45 -9.75
CA ARG A 37 2.69 7.80 -9.57
C ARG A 37 3.40 7.96 -8.23
N GLY A 38 3.44 6.93 -7.43
CA GLY A 38 4.12 6.92 -6.14
C GLY A 38 3.41 6.04 -5.15
N ALA A 39 4.15 5.59 -4.14
CA ALA A 39 3.61 4.72 -3.11
C ALA A 39 4.34 4.97 -1.79
N TRP A 40 3.59 4.90 -0.70
CA TRP A 40 4.09 5.06 0.66
C TRP A 40 3.57 3.94 1.53
N ALA A 41 4.43 3.44 2.40
CA ALA A 41 4.04 2.61 3.53
C ALA A 41 4.19 3.43 4.80
N LEU A 42 3.16 3.47 5.59
CA LEU A 42 3.09 4.22 6.84
C LEU A 42 2.81 3.24 7.97
N TRP A 43 3.33 3.49 9.16
CA TRP A 43 2.94 2.68 10.30
C TRP A 43 2.98 3.47 11.60
N ARG A 44 2.22 3.01 12.56
CA ARG A 44 2.22 3.55 13.93
C ARG A 44 2.13 2.43 14.95
N ALA A 45 2.69 2.69 16.12
CA ALA A 45 2.51 1.78 17.24
C ALA A 45 1.06 1.85 17.73
N ASP A 46 0.50 0.70 18.09
CA ASP A 46 -0.88 0.57 18.56
C ASP A 46 -0.95 -0.55 19.60
N GLY A 47 -0.53 -0.24 20.84
CA GLY A 47 -0.45 -1.20 21.93
C GLY A 47 0.57 -2.31 21.62
N ASP A 48 0.10 -3.55 21.62
CA ASP A 48 0.92 -4.72 21.30
C ASP A 48 1.03 -4.99 19.79
N ARG A 49 0.52 -4.08 18.96
CA ARG A 49 0.51 -4.17 17.51
C ARG A 49 1.17 -2.96 16.87
N ALA A 50 1.44 -3.09 15.59
CA ALA A 50 1.80 -1.98 14.70
C ALA A 50 0.81 -1.96 13.54
N GLU A 51 0.15 -0.84 13.33
CA GLU A 51 -0.77 -0.64 12.22
C GLU A 51 0.01 -0.15 11.00
N PHE A 52 -0.17 -0.83 9.87
CA PHE A 52 0.42 -0.45 8.59
C PHE A 52 -0.67 0.01 7.62
N VAL A 53 -0.35 1.07 6.88
CA VAL A 53 -1.21 1.60 5.82
C VAL A 53 -0.34 1.81 4.59
N THR A 54 -0.80 1.33 3.43
CA THR A 54 -0.17 1.69 2.16
C THR A 54 -1.05 2.67 1.41
N VAL A 55 -0.42 3.70 0.85
CA VAL A 55 -1.08 4.68 0.00
C VAL A 55 -0.32 4.70 -1.32
N SER A 56 -1.02 4.45 -2.41
CA SER A 56 -0.44 4.48 -3.75
C SER A 56 -1.30 5.34 -4.67
N PHE A 57 -0.65 6.00 -5.63
CA PHE A 57 -1.31 6.91 -6.55
C PHE A 57 -1.15 6.41 -7.99
N TRP A 58 -2.22 6.52 -8.76
CA TRP A 58 -2.34 5.87 -10.07
C TRP A 58 -2.97 6.80 -11.10
N ASP A 59 -2.50 6.70 -12.35
CA ASP A 59 -3.05 7.48 -13.45
C ASP A 59 -4.50 7.14 -13.76
N SER A 60 -4.83 5.84 -13.67
CA SER A 60 -6.12 5.34 -14.15
C SER A 60 -6.49 4.02 -13.48
N ARG A 61 -7.75 3.62 -13.65
CA ARG A 61 -8.23 2.30 -13.26
C ARG A 61 -7.45 1.19 -13.97
N GLU A 62 -7.15 1.40 -15.24
CA GLU A 62 -6.45 0.40 -16.06
C GLU A 62 -5.05 0.13 -15.53
N SER A 63 -4.35 1.15 -15.03
CA SER A 63 -3.04 0.95 -14.42
C SER A 63 -3.14 0.16 -13.11
N ILE A 64 -4.20 0.38 -12.33
CA ILE A 64 -4.46 -0.42 -11.13
C ILE A 64 -4.75 -1.88 -11.49
N GLU A 65 -5.52 -2.12 -12.55
CA GLU A 65 -5.81 -3.48 -13.03
C GLU A 65 -4.54 -4.22 -13.43
N ALA A 66 -3.59 -3.52 -14.02
CA ALA A 66 -2.30 -4.12 -14.38
C ALA A 66 -1.53 -4.61 -13.15
N PHE A 67 -1.72 -3.98 -11.99
CA PHE A 67 -1.11 -4.39 -10.73
C PHE A 67 -1.95 -5.44 -10.00
N ALA A 68 -3.25 -5.20 -9.86
CA ALA A 68 -4.12 -5.95 -8.93
C ALA A 68 -5.06 -6.95 -9.62
N GLY A 69 -5.13 -6.94 -10.95
CA GLY A 69 -6.11 -7.73 -11.69
C GLY A 69 -7.42 -6.98 -11.89
N GLN A 70 -8.38 -7.61 -12.54
CA GLN A 70 -9.63 -6.95 -12.92
C GLN A 70 -10.46 -6.50 -11.72
N ASP A 71 -10.45 -7.26 -10.63
CA ASP A 71 -11.12 -6.86 -9.40
C ASP A 71 -10.17 -6.00 -8.58
N ILE A 72 -10.15 -4.72 -8.87
CA ILE A 72 -9.23 -3.78 -8.22
C ILE A 72 -9.50 -3.59 -6.73
N GLU A 73 -10.68 -3.98 -6.23
CA GLU A 73 -10.99 -3.86 -4.81
C GLU A 73 -10.29 -4.92 -3.97
N LYS A 74 -9.83 -6.00 -4.57
CA LYS A 74 -9.07 -7.02 -3.84
C LYS A 74 -7.69 -6.52 -3.47
N ALA A 75 -7.30 -6.74 -2.22
CA ALA A 75 -5.94 -6.51 -1.77
C ALA A 75 -5.00 -7.53 -2.42
N VAL A 76 -3.77 -7.10 -2.68
CA VAL A 76 -2.70 -7.97 -3.22
C VAL A 76 -1.80 -8.37 -2.06
N PHE A 77 -1.65 -9.67 -1.85
CA PHE A 77 -0.81 -10.22 -0.80
C PHE A 77 0.40 -10.93 -1.38
N TYR A 78 1.45 -11.01 -0.58
CA TYR A 78 2.72 -11.65 -0.92
C TYR A 78 2.95 -12.84 0.02
N PRO A 79 3.85 -13.76 -0.34
CA PRO A 79 3.93 -15.06 0.36
C PRO A 79 4.10 -15.01 1.87
N GLU A 80 4.87 -14.05 2.40
CA GLU A 80 5.11 -13.98 3.83
C GLU A 80 4.12 -13.09 4.59
N ASP A 81 3.14 -12.48 3.90
CA ASP A 81 2.12 -11.69 4.58
C ASP A 81 1.37 -12.50 5.64
N ASP A 82 1.09 -13.78 5.37
CA ASP A 82 0.38 -14.65 6.32
C ASP A 82 1.16 -14.85 7.62
N ARG A 83 2.48 -14.81 7.54
CA ARG A 83 3.32 -14.96 8.72
C ARG A 83 3.30 -13.73 9.61
N PHE A 84 3.20 -12.55 9.02
CA PHE A 84 3.26 -11.29 9.73
C PHE A 84 1.91 -10.76 10.17
N LEU A 85 0.92 -10.78 9.27
CA LEU A 85 -0.33 -10.07 9.49
C LEU A 85 -1.23 -10.78 10.50
N VAL A 86 -1.56 -10.08 11.58
CA VAL A 86 -2.52 -10.55 12.57
C VAL A 86 -3.92 -10.03 12.29
N GLU A 87 -4.01 -8.98 11.49
CA GLU A 87 -5.26 -8.40 10.98
C GLU A 87 -4.96 -7.80 9.61
N ARG A 88 -5.90 -7.92 8.67
CA ARG A 88 -5.72 -7.34 7.33
C ARG A 88 -7.06 -7.01 6.71
N ASP A 89 -7.10 -5.91 5.98
CA ASP A 89 -8.20 -5.65 5.07
C ASP A 89 -8.02 -6.54 3.84
N LEU A 90 -9.06 -7.28 3.50
CA LEU A 90 -9.06 -8.15 2.31
C LEU A 90 -9.37 -7.34 1.05
N THR A 91 -9.94 -6.16 1.23
CA THR A 91 -10.24 -5.22 0.16
C THR A 91 -9.54 -3.90 0.43
N VAL A 92 -9.42 -3.11 -0.62
CA VAL A 92 -8.81 -1.78 -0.57
C VAL A 92 -9.84 -0.72 -0.89
N ARG A 93 -9.52 0.54 -0.61
CA ARG A 93 -10.37 1.69 -0.96
C ARG A 93 -9.67 2.53 -2.01
N HIS A 94 -10.46 3.03 -2.95
CA HIS A 94 -9.99 3.94 -3.98
C HIS A 94 -10.70 5.28 -3.83
N TYR A 95 -9.94 6.36 -4.02
CA TYR A 95 -10.44 7.71 -3.94
C TYR A 95 -9.95 8.51 -5.14
N GLU A 96 -10.84 9.37 -5.68
CA GLU A 96 -10.38 10.36 -6.65
C GLU A 96 -9.58 11.43 -5.92
N VAL A 97 -8.41 11.75 -6.46
CA VAL A 97 -7.59 12.84 -5.92
C VAL A 97 -8.12 14.15 -6.49
N THR A 98 -8.65 15.01 -5.62
CA THR A 98 -9.28 16.26 -6.03
C THR A 98 -8.46 17.50 -5.72
N GLY A 99 -7.44 17.36 -4.88
CA GLY A 99 -6.54 18.45 -4.55
C GLY A 99 -5.14 17.93 -4.36
N THR A 100 -4.18 18.58 -5.01
CA THR A 100 -2.76 18.22 -4.88
C THR A 100 -1.94 19.47 -4.74
N ASP A 101 -0.94 19.42 -3.86
CA ASP A 101 0.07 20.46 -3.72
C ASP A 101 1.35 19.77 -3.23
N TRP A 102 2.16 19.38 -4.18
CA TRP A 102 3.39 18.66 -3.88
C TRP A 102 4.49 19.64 -3.48
N ALA A 103 5.10 19.44 -2.34
CA ALA A 103 6.25 20.21 -1.93
C ALA A 103 7.40 19.99 -2.91
N ALA A 104 8.28 20.99 -3.07
CA ALA A 104 9.43 20.89 -3.95
C ALA A 104 10.28 19.66 -3.56
N GLY A 105 10.61 18.84 -4.55
CA GLY A 105 11.39 17.61 -4.35
C GLY A 105 10.59 16.40 -3.89
N VAL A 106 9.25 16.51 -3.75
CA VAL A 106 8.38 15.42 -3.31
C VAL A 106 7.31 15.08 -4.37
N ALA A 107 7.43 15.60 -5.56
CA ALA A 107 6.46 15.35 -6.64
C ALA A 107 6.41 13.85 -7.01
N PRO A 108 5.22 13.34 -7.34
CA PRO A 108 5.07 11.96 -7.81
C PRO A 108 5.77 11.72 -9.15
#